data_be9450ce7b19f4414e968d9d812c144a
#
_entry.id   be9450ce7b19f4414e968d9d812c144a
#
_cell.length_a   1.000
_cell.length_b   1.000
_cell.length_c   1.000
_cell.angle_alpha   90.00
_cell.angle_beta   90.00
_cell.angle_gamma   90.00
#
_symmetry.space_group_name_H-M   'P 1'
#
loop_
_entity.id
_entity.type
_entity.pdbx_description
1 polymer ?
#
loop_
_entity_poly.entity_id
_entity_poly.type
_entity_poly.pdbx_seq_one_letter_code
_entity_poly.pdbx_strand_id
1 'polypeptide(L)'
;MKPFPLALTLAAASFGCLDAGAPPGPTPGGPEFDGERAFAKVERQVMFGPRIPGTAGHIAQLEWMTQELASLAPDLVADTFSYITTYDDSLTLVNLTARFLPEMERRILILTHWDTRPQSDQGATQAERDIPPPGANDGASGTAVLLELARLLAENPPPLGVDLLFVDGEDYGPDAV
;
A
#
# COMPACT_ATOMS: atom_id res chain seq x y z
N MET A 1 19.52 77.89 11.19
CA MET A 1 19.42 76.68 10.39
C MET A 1 18.74 75.62 11.27
N LYS A 2 17.49 75.28 10.97
CA LYS A 2 16.72 74.25 11.70
C LYS A 2 16.82 72.94 10.92
N PRO A 3 17.08 71.78 11.56
CA PRO A 3 17.09 70.53 10.83
C PRO A 3 15.65 70.04 10.61
N PHE A 4 15.36 69.57 9.37
CA PHE A 4 14.17 68.87 8.99
C PHE A 4 14.23 67.39 9.45
N PRO A 5 13.21 66.81 10.01
CA PRO A 5 13.19 65.38 10.28
C PRO A 5 12.80 64.60 8.98
N LEU A 6 13.65 63.66 8.61
CA LEU A 6 13.41 62.70 7.54
C LEU A 6 12.47 61.60 8.08
N ALA A 7 11.21 61.63 7.60
CA ALA A 7 10.24 60.58 7.93
C ALA A 7 10.49 59.37 7.03
N LEU A 8 10.97 58.26 7.64
CA LEU A 8 11.15 56.98 6.96
C LEU A 8 9.82 56.22 6.98
N THR A 9 9.11 56.20 5.86
CA THR A 9 7.88 55.40 5.68
C THR A 9 8.25 53.93 5.43
N LEU A 10 7.99 53.09 6.43
CA LEU A 10 8.15 51.66 6.31
C LEU A 10 6.89 51.11 5.59
N ALA A 11 7.05 50.70 4.34
CA ALA A 11 6.01 49.98 3.60
C ALA A 11 5.99 48.53 4.02
N ALA A 12 4.97 48.14 4.83
CA ALA A 12 4.70 46.75 5.17
C ALA A 12 4.08 46.07 3.94
N ALA A 13 4.86 45.25 3.24
CA ALA A 13 4.35 44.31 2.25
C ALA A 13 3.67 43.16 2.95
N SER A 14 2.36 43.15 3.05
CA SER A 14 1.56 42.01 3.45
C SER A 14 1.58 40.97 2.33
N PHE A 15 2.40 39.92 2.52
CA PHE A 15 2.26 38.70 1.73
C PHE A 15 0.95 38.03 2.15
N GLY A 16 -0.10 38.24 1.39
CA GLY A 16 -1.31 37.44 1.48
C GLY A 16 -0.96 35.98 1.09
N CYS A 17 -1.10 35.05 2.03
CA CYS A 17 -1.17 33.64 1.69
C CYS A 17 -2.32 33.50 0.69
N LEU A 18 -2.00 33.11 -0.55
CA LEU A 18 -3.02 32.62 -1.48
C LEU A 18 -3.61 31.37 -0.81
N ASP A 19 -4.86 31.51 -0.40
CA ASP A 19 -5.68 30.40 0.08
C ASP A 19 -5.78 29.43 -1.09
N ALA A 20 -4.90 28.40 -1.10
CA ALA A 20 -5.04 27.27 -1.99
C ALA A 20 -6.35 26.62 -1.55
N GLY A 21 -7.44 26.90 -2.28
CA GLY A 21 -8.76 26.38 -1.99
C GLY A 21 -8.66 24.93 -1.63
N ALA A 22 -9.36 24.51 -0.59
CA ALA A 22 -9.43 23.11 -0.17
C ALA A 22 -9.65 22.25 -1.43
N PRO A 23 -8.97 21.11 -1.56
CA PRO A 23 -9.23 20.22 -2.69
C PRO A 23 -10.73 19.96 -2.77
N PRO A 24 -11.30 19.90 -3.99
CA PRO A 24 -12.73 19.63 -4.15
C PRO A 24 -13.04 18.36 -3.34
N GLY A 25 -14.05 18.48 -2.48
CA GLY A 25 -14.55 17.32 -1.72
C GLY A 25 -14.97 16.21 -2.70
N PRO A 26 -15.13 14.97 -2.23
CA PRO A 26 -15.51 13.85 -3.09
C PRO A 26 -16.74 14.25 -3.90
N THR A 27 -16.67 14.02 -5.20
CA THR A 27 -17.78 14.33 -6.13
C THR A 27 -18.98 13.51 -5.68
N PRO A 28 -20.13 14.13 -5.36
CA PRO A 28 -21.32 13.38 -4.99
C PRO A 28 -21.69 12.42 -6.12
N GLY A 29 -21.68 11.10 -5.86
CA GLY A 29 -22.10 10.07 -6.82
C GLY A 29 -21.00 9.17 -7.37
N GLY A 30 -19.73 9.29 -6.92
CA GLY A 30 -18.69 8.27 -7.18
C GLY A 30 -18.89 7.04 -6.28
N PRO A 31 -18.25 5.89 -6.61
CA PRO A 31 -18.31 4.71 -5.75
C PRO A 31 -17.67 5.01 -4.40
N GLU A 32 -18.38 4.62 -3.34
CA GLU A 32 -17.89 4.80 -1.98
C GLU A 32 -16.96 3.64 -1.60
N PHE A 33 -15.87 3.97 -0.88
CA PHE A 33 -14.99 2.97 -0.31
C PHE A 33 -15.72 2.23 0.81
N ASP A 34 -15.84 0.91 0.69
CA ASP A 34 -16.50 0.06 1.67
C ASP A 34 -15.48 -0.45 2.71
N GLY A 35 -15.43 0.24 3.85
CA GLY A 35 -14.52 -0.10 4.95
C GLY A 35 -14.81 -1.46 5.58
N GLU A 36 -16.08 -1.88 5.64
CA GLU A 36 -16.45 -3.20 6.18
C GLU A 36 -16.00 -4.32 5.25
N ARG A 37 -16.16 -4.14 3.94
CA ARG A 37 -15.66 -5.08 2.94
C ARG A 37 -14.13 -5.17 2.96
N ALA A 38 -13.43 -4.04 3.09
CA ALA A 38 -11.99 -4.03 3.25
C ALA A 38 -11.57 -4.76 4.54
N PHE A 39 -12.26 -4.53 5.64
CA PHE A 39 -11.97 -5.23 6.92
C PHE A 39 -12.21 -6.73 6.82
N ALA A 40 -13.28 -7.18 6.17
CA ALA A 40 -13.52 -8.60 5.92
C ALA A 40 -12.38 -9.26 5.11
N LYS A 41 -11.71 -8.48 4.22
CA LYS A 41 -10.52 -8.95 3.51
C LYS A 41 -9.29 -9.07 4.43
N VAL A 42 -9.15 -8.22 5.47
CA VAL A 42 -8.14 -8.40 6.51
C VAL A 42 -8.37 -9.69 7.27
N GLU A 43 -9.61 -9.92 7.73
CA GLU A 43 -9.97 -11.15 8.44
C GLU A 43 -9.69 -12.40 7.59
N ARG A 44 -10.04 -12.35 6.30
CA ARG A 44 -9.76 -13.46 5.37
C ARG A 44 -8.27 -13.78 5.28
N GLN A 45 -7.42 -12.77 5.19
CA GLN A 45 -5.96 -12.94 5.13
C GLN A 45 -5.39 -13.54 6.41
N VAL A 46 -5.86 -13.08 7.57
CA VAL A 46 -5.45 -13.62 8.87
C VAL A 46 -5.84 -15.09 9.03
N MET A 47 -6.97 -15.51 8.44
CA MET A 47 -7.39 -16.93 8.46
C MET A 47 -6.46 -17.87 7.68
N PHE A 48 -5.64 -17.39 6.74
CA PHE A 48 -4.61 -18.20 6.09
C PHE A 48 -3.42 -18.50 7.03
N GLY A 49 -3.34 -17.80 8.16
CA GLY A 49 -2.18 -17.79 9.04
C GLY A 49 -1.08 -16.84 8.59
N PRO A 50 0.10 -16.89 9.19
CA PRO A 50 1.24 -16.09 8.77
C PRO A 50 1.58 -16.33 7.28
N ARG A 51 1.75 -15.25 6.52
CA ARG A 51 2.03 -15.29 5.07
C ARG A 51 3.55 -15.22 4.82
N ILE A 52 4.28 -16.03 5.58
CA ILE A 52 5.74 -16.13 5.44
C ILE A 52 6.06 -16.76 4.08
N PRO A 53 6.93 -16.18 3.25
CA PRO A 53 7.31 -16.72 1.96
C PRO A 53 7.60 -18.23 1.96
N GLY A 54 6.96 -18.95 1.06
CA GLY A 54 7.10 -20.42 0.92
C GLY A 54 6.22 -21.27 1.84
N THR A 55 5.45 -20.66 2.77
CA THR A 55 4.52 -21.42 3.65
C THR A 55 3.16 -21.65 2.99
N ALA A 56 2.37 -22.56 3.57
CA ALA A 56 0.99 -22.81 3.11
C ALA A 56 0.09 -21.57 3.17
N GLY A 57 0.25 -20.73 4.21
CA GLY A 57 -0.50 -19.47 4.35
C GLY A 57 -0.16 -18.47 3.23
N HIS A 58 1.12 -18.35 2.87
CA HIS A 58 1.59 -17.52 1.78
C HIS A 58 1.03 -17.99 0.42
N ILE A 59 1.10 -19.30 0.12
CA ILE A 59 0.58 -19.88 -1.11
C ILE A 59 -0.93 -19.65 -1.21
N ALA A 60 -1.69 -19.93 -0.14
CA ALA A 60 -3.13 -19.75 -0.12
C ALA A 60 -3.55 -18.27 -0.30
N GLN A 61 -2.80 -17.32 0.29
CA GLN A 61 -3.00 -15.90 0.09
C GLN A 61 -2.75 -15.49 -1.36
N LEU A 62 -1.64 -15.93 -1.96
CA LEU A 62 -1.30 -15.64 -3.36
C LEU A 62 -2.39 -16.12 -4.31
N GLU A 63 -2.85 -17.36 -4.13
CA GLU A 63 -3.93 -17.93 -4.94
C GLU A 63 -5.21 -17.11 -4.81
N TRP A 64 -5.62 -16.79 -3.58
CA TRP A 64 -6.82 -16.00 -3.33
C TRP A 64 -6.72 -14.58 -3.94
N MET A 65 -5.62 -13.86 -3.71
CA MET A 65 -5.42 -12.52 -4.28
C MET A 65 -5.43 -12.54 -5.80
N THR A 66 -4.79 -13.55 -6.41
CA THR A 66 -4.77 -13.72 -7.86
C THR A 66 -6.19 -13.90 -8.41
N GLN A 67 -7.03 -14.70 -7.76
CA GLN A 67 -8.42 -14.90 -8.16
C GLN A 67 -9.27 -13.62 -8.02
N GLU A 68 -9.14 -12.90 -6.90
CA GLU A 68 -9.83 -11.63 -6.66
C GLU A 68 -9.46 -10.61 -7.75
N LEU A 69 -8.16 -10.40 -7.97
CA LEU A 69 -7.65 -9.42 -8.92
C LEU A 69 -7.95 -9.78 -10.39
N ALA A 70 -7.86 -11.05 -10.76
CA ALA A 70 -8.16 -11.50 -12.12
C ALA A 70 -9.62 -11.24 -12.53
N SER A 71 -10.52 -11.14 -11.56
CA SER A 71 -11.92 -10.80 -11.83
C SER A 71 -12.16 -9.30 -12.04
N LEU A 72 -11.23 -8.45 -11.62
CA LEU A 72 -11.38 -6.99 -11.55
C LEU A 72 -10.46 -6.24 -12.52
N ALA A 73 -9.20 -6.67 -12.64
CA ALA A 73 -8.20 -5.98 -13.43
C ALA A 73 -8.17 -6.50 -14.87
N PRO A 74 -8.17 -5.62 -15.89
CA PRO A 74 -8.05 -6.02 -17.30
C PRO A 74 -6.67 -6.60 -17.63
N ASP A 75 -5.64 -6.29 -16.84
CA ASP A 75 -4.29 -6.82 -16.99
C ASP A 75 -3.72 -7.13 -15.59
N LEU A 76 -3.39 -8.40 -15.35
CA LEU A 76 -2.80 -8.89 -14.11
C LEU A 76 -1.49 -9.62 -14.42
N VAL A 77 -0.41 -9.13 -13.85
CA VAL A 77 0.94 -9.68 -14.02
C VAL A 77 1.42 -10.26 -12.70
N ALA A 78 1.89 -11.52 -12.72
CA ALA A 78 2.61 -12.13 -11.62
C ALA A 78 4.10 -12.20 -12.02
N ASP A 79 4.94 -11.48 -11.29
CA ASP A 79 6.39 -11.50 -11.46
C ASP A 79 7.03 -12.37 -10.37
N THR A 80 7.55 -13.51 -10.77
CA THR A 80 8.17 -14.49 -9.87
C THR A 80 9.69 -14.39 -9.95
N PHE A 81 10.33 -14.23 -8.82
CA PHE A 81 11.78 -14.12 -8.72
C PHE A 81 12.33 -14.88 -7.52
N SER A 82 13.64 -15.16 -7.54
CA SER A 82 14.33 -15.76 -6.41
C SER A 82 15.19 -14.72 -5.71
N TYR A 83 15.20 -14.78 -4.39
CA TYR A 83 15.99 -13.91 -3.53
C TYR A 83 16.75 -14.75 -2.51
N ILE A 84 18.04 -14.44 -2.30
CA ILE A 84 18.84 -15.05 -1.24
C ILE A 84 18.93 -14.04 -0.09
N THR A 85 18.42 -14.43 1.07
CA THR A 85 18.41 -13.57 2.25
C THR A 85 19.82 -13.43 2.83
N THR A 86 19.97 -12.52 3.79
CA THR A 86 21.21 -12.37 4.57
C THR A 86 21.54 -13.57 5.45
N TYR A 87 20.58 -14.50 5.60
CA TYR A 87 20.77 -15.79 6.33
C TYR A 87 21.07 -16.96 5.40
N ASP A 88 21.36 -16.71 4.11
CA ASP A 88 21.53 -17.71 3.05
C ASP A 88 20.27 -18.55 2.74
N ASP A 89 19.09 -18.12 3.18
CA ASP A 89 17.82 -18.73 2.76
C ASP A 89 17.50 -18.35 1.31
N SER A 90 17.08 -19.32 0.52
CA SER A 90 16.60 -19.08 -0.84
C SER A 90 15.07 -18.99 -0.85
N LEU A 91 14.54 -17.81 -1.15
CA LEU A 91 13.10 -17.56 -1.24
C LEU A 91 12.65 -17.50 -2.69
N THR A 92 11.45 -18.00 -2.95
CA THR A 92 10.72 -17.73 -4.20
C THR A 92 9.60 -16.75 -3.84
N LEU A 93 9.68 -15.55 -4.43
CA LEU A 93 8.80 -14.42 -4.16
C LEU A 93 7.96 -14.10 -5.38
N VAL A 94 6.75 -13.56 -5.18
CA VAL A 94 5.83 -13.23 -6.25
C VAL A 94 5.23 -11.85 -6.02
N ASN A 95 5.56 -10.90 -6.88
CA ASN A 95 4.88 -9.62 -6.95
C ASN A 95 3.67 -9.73 -7.88
N LEU A 96 2.50 -9.22 -7.45
CA LEU A 96 1.32 -9.09 -8.30
C LEU A 96 1.13 -7.63 -8.70
N THR A 97 0.95 -7.37 -9.99
CA THR A 97 0.60 -6.04 -10.50
C THR A 97 -0.74 -6.10 -11.21
N ALA A 98 -1.75 -5.45 -10.65
CA ALA A 98 -3.05 -5.26 -11.28
C ALA A 98 -3.09 -3.91 -11.98
N ARG A 99 -3.28 -3.89 -13.30
CA ARG A 99 -3.25 -2.69 -14.12
C ARG A 99 -4.63 -2.31 -14.59
N PHE A 100 -5.02 -1.08 -14.32
CA PHE A 100 -6.26 -0.47 -14.80
C PHE A 100 -5.93 0.57 -15.85
N LEU A 101 -6.67 0.58 -16.95
CA LEU A 101 -6.39 1.40 -18.15
C LEU A 101 -4.92 1.28 -18.59
N PRO A 102 -4.46 0.07 -18.96
CA PRO A 102 -3.04 -0.17 -19.27
C PRO A 102 -2.52 0.62 -20.47
N GLU A 103 -3.41 1.09 -21.36
CA GLU A 103 -3.09 1.90 -22.53
C GLU A 103 -2.79 3.37 -22.22
N MET A 104 -3.11 3.85 -21.01
CA MET A 104 -2.90 5.25 -20.63
C MET A 104 -1.42 5.52 -20.33
N GLU A 105 -0.82 6.53 -20.96
CA GLU A 105 0.56 6.94 -20.73
C GLU A 105 0.78 7.56 -19.36
N ARG A 106 -0.19 8.38 -18.90
CA ARG A 106 -0.15 8.94 -17.54
C ARG A 106 -0.71 7.92 -16.57
N ARG A 107 0.13 7.47 -15.66
CA ARG A 107 -0.20 6.43 -14.70
C ARG A 107 0.25 6.82 -13.29
N ILE A 108 -0.41 6.26 -12.29
CA ILE A 108 0.05 6.27 -10.89
C ILE A 108 0.28 4.83 -10.44
N LEU A 109 1.27 4.64 -9.57
CA LEU A 109 1.55 3.39 -8.90
C LEU A 109 1.16 3.53 -7.42
N ILE A 110 0.39 2.57 -6.93
CA ILE A 110 0.05 2.44 -5.52
C ILE A 110 0.51 1.06 -5.10
N LEU A 111 1.28 0.95 -4.02
CA LEU A 111 1.87 -0.31 -3.62
C LEU A 111 1.65 -0.61 -2.13
N THR A 112 1.69 -1.89 -1.81
CA THR A 112 1.71 -2.45 -0.46
C THR A 112 2.43 -3.78 -0.47
N HIS A 113 2.97 -4.24 0.66
CA HIS A 113 3.41 -5.63 0.80
C HIS A 113 2.24 -6.51 1.27
N TRP A 114 2.36 -7.82 1.04
CA TRP A 114 1.33 -8.78 1.40
C TRP A 114 1.83 -9.95 2.25
N ASP A 115 3.14 -10.13 2.34
CA ASP A 115 3.81 -11.12 3.16
C ASP A 115 3.81 -10.75 4.66
N THR A 116 4.32 -11.64 5.48
CA THR A 116 4.61 -11.41 6.90
C THR A 116 5.96 -11.97 7.28
N ARG A 117 6.54 -11.38 8.33
CA ARG A 117 7.81 -11.85 8.89
C ARG A 117 7.69 -13.22 9.55
N PRO A 118 8.80 -14.00 9.57
CA PRO A 118 8.83 -15.32 10.18
C PRO A 118 8.87 -15.28 11.71
N GLN A 119 9.19 -14.15 12.33
CA GLN A 119 9.41 -14.02 13.77
C GLN A 119 8.86 -12.69 14.30
N SER A 120 8.42 -12.67 15.56
CA SER A 120 8.05 -11.45 16.27
C SER A 120 9.30 -10.85 16.93
N ASP A 121 10.14 -10.14 16.18
CA ASP A 121 11.43 -9.58 16.58
C ASP A 121 11.36 -8.65 17.81
N GLN A 122 10.19 -8.05 18.09
CA GLN A 122 9.92 -7.20 19.26
C GLN A 122 9.44 -7.98 20.50
N GLY A 123 9.37 -9.32 20.45
CA GLY A 123 9.00 -10.15 21.59
C GLY A 123 9.99 -10.01 22.77
N ALA A 124 9.48 -9.90 24.00
CA ALA A 124 10.31 -9.72 25.19
C ALA A 124 11.15 -10.97 25.53
N THR A 125 10.65 -12.14 25.18
CA THR A 125 11.30 -13.43 25.40
C THR A 125 11.56 -14.15 24.08
N GLN A 126 12.52 -15.09 24.05
CA GLN A 126 12.79 -15.89 22.86
C GLN A 126 11.52 -16.67 22.40
N ALA A 127 10.77 -17.23 23.35
CA ALA A 127 9.55 -17.96 23.04
C ALA A 127 8.47 -17.07 22.36
N GLU A 128 8.40 -15.80 22.72
CA GLU A 128 7.51 -14.83 22.04
C GLU A 128 8.04 -14.45 20.66
N ARG A 129 9.35 -14.31 20.51
CA ARG A 129 9.98 -14.03 19.22
C ARG A 129 9.82 -15.16 18.22
N ASP A 130 9.80 -16.41 18.67
CA ASP A 130 9.63 -17.59 17.82
C ASP A 130 8.20 -17.74 17.26
N ILE A 131 7.25 -16.89 17.70
CA ILE A 131 5.87 -16.91 17.21
C ILE A 131 5.73 -15.90 16.07
N PRO A 132 5.45 -16.32 14.83
CA PRO A 132 5.20 -15.40 13.73
C PRO A 132 3.97 -14.51 14.00
N PRO A 133 4.01 -13.22 13.68
CA PRO A 133 2.84 -12.35 13.83
C PRO A 133 1.75 -12.74 12.82
N PRO A 134 0.46 -12.54 13.17
CA PRO A 134 -0.65 -12.78 12.24
C PRO A 134 -0.70 -11.76 11.10
N GLY A 135 0.03 -10.65 11.19
CA GLY A 135 0.14 -9.63 10.15
C GLY A 135 -1.18 -8.95 9.77
N ALA A 136 -2.11 -8.75 10.72
CA ALA A 136 -3.41 -8.15 10.43
C ALA A 136 -3.28 -6.68 10.01
N ASN A 137 -2.48 -5.89 10.74
CA ASN A 137 -2.17 -4.52 10.35
C ASN A 137 -1.02 -4.48 9.34
N ASP A 138 0.00 -5.27 9.60
CA ASP A 138 1.23 -5.35 8.82
C ASP A 138 1.08 -6.36 7.68
N GLY A 139 1.03 -5.84 6.46
CA GLY A 139 0.71 -6.50 5.20
C GLY A 139 -0.78 -6.62 4.90
N ALA A 140 -1.63 -7.16 5.80
CA ALA A 140 -3.02 -7.43 5.44
C ALA A 140 -3.89 -6.17 5.30
N SER A 141 -3.65 -5.12 6.10
CA SER A 141 -4.45 -3.89 6.01
C SER A 141 -4.24 -3.17 4.68
N GLY A 142 -2.99 -2.97 4.27
CA GLY A 142 -2.66 -2.37 2.98
C GLY A 142 -3.18 -3.18 1.80
N THR A 143 -2.99 -4.50 1.84
CA THR A 143 -3.52 -5.43 0.85
C THR A 143 -5.04 -5.33 0.73
N ALA A 144 -5.77 -5.29 1.85
CA ALA A 144 -7.23 -5.16 1.87
C ALA A 144 -7.70 -3.84 1.25
N VAL A 145 -7.01 -2.73 1.56
CA VAL A 145 -7.28 -1.41 0.97
C VAL A 145 -7.09 -1.44 -0.54
N LEU A 146 -5.99 -2.03 -1.04
CA LEU A 146 -5.74 -2.10 -2.48
C LEU A 146 -6.72 -3.03 -3.19
N LEU A 147 -7.14 -4.14 -2.58
CA LEU A 147 -8.17 -5.02 -3.15
C LEU A 147 -9.56 -4.34 -3.22
N GLU A 148 -9.91 -3.50 -2.24
CA GLU A 148 -11.14 -2.71 -2.32
C GLU A 148 -11.01 -1.58 -3.33
N LEU A 149 -9.85 -0.97 -3.45
CA LEU A 149 -9.56 0.02 -4.48
C LEU A 149 -9.63 -0.61 -5.89
N ALA A 150 -9.16 -1.84 -6.08
CA ALA A 150 -9.28 -2.57 -7.34
C ALA A 150 -10.75 -2.70 -7.78
N ARG A 151 -11.67 -3.00 -6.85
CA ARG A 151 -13.11 -3.02 -7.13
C ARG A 151 -13.62 -1.66 -7.59
N LEU A 152 -13.24 -0.60 -6.88
CA LEU A 152 -13.66 0.77 -7.23
C LEU A 152 -13.15 1.20 -8.61
N LEU A 153 -11.91 0.86 -8.95
CA LEU A 153 -11.30 1.15 -10.25
C LEU A 153 -11.97 0.37 -11.39
N ALA A 154 -12.40 -0.87 -11.13
CA ALA A 154 -13.15 -1.66 -12.10
C ALA A 154 -14.55 -1.09 -12.36
N GLU A 155 -15.24 -0.62 -11.34
CA GLU A 155 -16.59 -0.03 -11.44
C GLU A 155 -16.58 1.40 -11.98
N ASN A 156 -15.54 2.18 -11.67
CA ASN A 156 -15.38 3.57 -12.08
C ASN A 156 -13.96 3.86 -12.52
N PRO A 157 -13.62 3.62 -13.79
CA PRO A 157 -12.30 3.89 -14.32
C PRO A 157 -11.93 5.39 -14.19
N PRO A 158 -10.77 5.72 -13.62
CA PRO A 158 -10.29 7.09 -13.49
C PRO A 158 -9.80 7.65 -14.85
N PRO A 159 -9.54 8.96 -14.98
CA PRO A 159 -9.05 9.57 -16.23
C PRO A 159 -7.55 9.33 -16.49
N LEU A 160 -6.91 8.40 -15.80
CA LEU A 160 -5.51 8.02 -15.91
C LEU A 160 -5.31 6.55 -15.57
N GLY A 161 -4.20 5.96 -15.99
CA GLY A 161 -3.86 4.58 -15.66
C GLY A 161 -3.50 4.44 -14.17
N VAL A 162 -3.86 3.29 -13.59
CA VAL A 162 -3.52 2.94 -12.21
C VAL A 162 -2.91 1.55 -12.18
N ASP A 163 -1.74 1.43 -11.56
CA ASP A 163 -1.10 0.17 -11.24
C ASP A 163 -1.16 -0.06 -9.73
N LEU A 164 -1.77 -1.18 -9.33
CA LEU A 164 -1.77 -1.65 -7.95
C LEU A 164 -0.73 -2.76 -7.84
N LEU A 165 0.34 -2.51 -7.08
CA LEU A 165 1.44 -3.44 -6.89
C LEU A 165 1.41 -4.02 -5.48
N PHE A 166 1.31 -5.34 -5.39
CA PHE A 166 1.41 -6.11 -4.17
C PHE A 166 2.78 -6.77 -4.13
N VAL A 167 3.68 -6.24 -3.31
CA VAL A 167 5.06 -6.75 -3.20
C VAL A 167 5.17 -7.86 -2.18
N ASP A 168 6.08 -8.79 -2.44
CA ASP A 168 6.35 -9.97 -1.63
C ASP A 168 7.74 -9.89 -1.00
N GLY A 169 7.89 -10.43 0.21
CA GLY A 169 9.18 -10.55 0.88
C GLY A 169 9.70 -9.25 1.51
N GLU A 170 8.88 -8.23 1.62
CA GLU A 170 9.26 -6.95 2.25
C GLU A 170 9.51 -7.13 3.75
N ASP A 171 8.64 -7.91 4.40
CA ASP A 171 8.65 -8.10 5.86
C ASP A 171 9.46 -9.34 6.32
N TYR A 172 10.12 -10.06 5.42
CA TYR A 172 10.85 -11.27 5.80
C TYR A 172 11.98 -10.99 6.81
N GLY A 173 12.49 -9.77 6.84
CA GLY A 173 13.54 -9.33 7.78
C GLY A 173 14.93 -9.89 7.49
N PRO A 174 15.93 -9.61 8.35
CA PRO A 174 15.88 -8.83 9.59
C PRO A 174 15.75 -7.33 9.31
N ASP A 175 15.25 -6.60 10.29
CA ASP A 175 15.42 -5.16 10.28
C ASP A 175 16.91 -4.86 10.17
N ALA A 176 17.25 -3.94 9.27
CA ALA A 176 18.63 -3.51 9.13
C ALA A 176 19.12 -2.96 10.49
N VAL A 177 20.08 -3.66 11.11
CA VAL A 177 20.72 -3.25 12.36
C VAL A 177 21.69 -2.13 12.06
#